data_f42eaeab65f6d27a973afdab0950523c
#
_entry.id   f42eaeab65f6d27a973afdab0950523c
#
_cell.length_a   1.000
_cell.length_b   1.000
_cell.length_c   1.000
_cell.angle_alpha   90.00
_cell.angle_beta   90.00
_cell.angle_gamma   90.00
#
_symmetry.space_group_name_H-M   'P 1'
#
loop_
_entity.id
_entity.type
_entity.pdbx_description
1 polymer ?
#
loop_
_entity_poly.entity_id
_entity_poly.type
_entity_poly.pdbx_seq_one_letter_code
_entity_poly.pdbx_strand_id
1 'polypeptide(L)'
;MKKKRKGITGGIYRCPYCGSSVTYRSADGIYRDNSRKTMLYVCSHYPECDAYVRVHTGTNIPVGTMADRKLRKLRNEVHKHFSKLIRDDYMTKQEAYQWLAGLLGAPQREAHIGYLSEYYCNIVIEESKKEYERYLRKKRERKNFERSALAS
;
A
#
# COMPACT_ATOMS: atom_id res chain seq x y z
N MET A 1 18.09 18.38 -30.74
CA MET A 1 18.43 17.30 -29.80
C MET A 1 17.28 17.05 -28.91
N LYS A 2 16.54 15.96 -29.11
CA LYS A 2 15.55 15.52 -28.13
C LYS A 2 16.35 15.14 -26.89
N LYS A 3 16.25 15.93 -25.82
CA LYS A 3 16.69 15.49 -24.51
C LYS A 3 16.03 14.13 -24.29
N LYS A 4 16.80 13.04 -24.33
CA LYS A 4 16.36 11.81 -23.72
C LYS A 4 15.86 12.22 -22.35
N ARG A 5 14.55 12.21 -22.17
CA ARG A 5 14.00 12.25 -20.83
C ARG A 5 14.79 11.18 -20.11
N LYS A 6 15.60 11.59 -19.15
CA LYS A 6 16.24 10.63 -18.25
C LYS A 6 15.10 9.75 -17.86
N GLY A 7 15.05 8.58 -18.49
CA GLY A 7 14.00 7.67 -18.30
C GLY A 7 13.94 7.49 -16.82
N ILE A 8 12.74 7.67 -16.30
CA ILE A 8 12.44 7.06 -15.06
C ILE A 8 13.13 7.75 -13.89
N THR A 9 12.74 8.92 -13.63
CA THR A 9 12.65 9.36 -12.25
C THR A 9 11.82 8.32 -11.52
N GLY A 10 12.47 7.39 -10.82
CA GLY A 10 11.81 6.29 -10.13
C GLY A 10 12.09 4.91 -10.68
N GLY A 11 12.91 4.77 -11.74
CA GLY A 11 13.36 3.47 -12.21
C GLY A 11 14.15 2.72 -11.14
N ILE A 12 13.85 1.44 -11.01
CA ILE A 12 14.56 0.56 -10.09
C ILE A 12 15.60 -0.21 -10.87
N TYR A 13 16.87 -0.07 -10.49
CA TYR A 13 17.99 -0.66 -11.22
C TYR A 13 18.53 -1.91 -10.59
N ARG A 14 18.38 -2.05 -9.27
CA ARG A 14 18.88 -3.19 -8.51
C ARG A 14 17.83 -3.70 -7.55
N CYS A 15 17.75 -5.03 -7.44
CA CYS A 15 16.88 -5.69 -6.48
C CYS A 15 17.38 -5.43 -5.05
N PRO A 16 16.54 -4.91 -4.14
CA PRO A 16 16.94 -4.67 -2.76
C PRO A 16 17.15 -5.96 -1.95
N TYR A 17 16.70 -7.10 -2.46
CA TYR A 17 16.83 -8.39 -1.78
C TYR A 17 18.10 -9.14 -2.15
N CYS A 18 18.46 -9.20 -3.42
CA CYS A 18 19.59 -10.00 -3.90
C CYS A 18 20.66 -9.20 -4.66
N GLY A 19 20.46 -7.92 -4.89
CA GLY A 19 21.39 -7.04 -5.59
C GLY A 19 21.48 -7.25 -7.10
N SER A 20 20.70 -8.16 -7.67
CA SER A 20 20.67 -8.42 -9.11
C SER A 20 20.05 -7.25 -9.87
N SER A 21 20.27 -7.21 -11.18
CA SER A 21 19.64 -6.25 -12.06
C SER A 21 18.11 -6.42 -12.06
N VAL A 22 17.41 -5.41 -12.50
CA VAL A 22 15.94 -5.38 -12.56
C VAL A 22 15.49 -5.20 -14.00
N THR A 23 14.52 -5.98 -14.42
CA THR A 23 13.91 -5.93 -15.75
C THR A 23 12.54 -5.24 -15.68
N TYR A 24 12.33 -4.29 -16.57
CA TYR A 24 11.00 -3.70 -16.80
C TYR A 24 10.27 -4.54 -17.84
N ARG A 25 9.17 -5.15 -17.46
CA ARG A 25 8.46 -6.11 -18.31
C ARG A 25 6.97 -6.17 -18.01
N SER A 26 6.21 -6.79 -18.92
CA SER A 26 4.81 -7.13 -18.68
C SER A 26 4.64 -8.09 -17.50
N ALA A 27 3.51 -7.97 -16.82
CA ALA A 27 3.09 -8.93 -15.79
C ALA A 27 2.62 -10.28 -16.35
N ASP A 28 2.62 -10.46 -17.69
CA ASP A 28 2.28 -11.73 -18.31
C ASP A 28 3.20 -12.85 -17.78
N GLY A 29 2.60 -13.96 -17.39
CA GLY A 29 3.32 -15.10 -16.80
C GLY A 29 3.59 -14.96 -15.29
N ILE A 30 3.39 -13.77 -14.70
CA ILE A 30 3.47 -13.51 -13.26
C ILE A 30 2.09 -13.38 -12.66
N TYR A 31 1.24 -12.55 -13.28
CA TYR A 31 -0.17 -12.45 -12.91
C TYR A 31 -0.99 -13.54 -13.61
N ARG A 32 -1.95 -14.11 -12.92
CA ARG A 32 -2.92 -15.04 -13.51
C ARG A 32 -3.74 -14.38 -14.62
N ASP A 33 -4.21 -13.18 -14.33
CA ASP A 33 -4.96 -12.33 -15.24
C ASP A 33 -4.23 -11.00 -15.39
N ASN A 34 -3.74 -10.73 -16.57
CA ASN A 34 -3.13 -9.47 -16.95
C ASN A 34 -3.92 -8.75 -18.03
N SER A 35 -5.24 -8.83 -17.96
CA SER A 35 -6.16 -8.13 -18.90
C SER A 35 -5.95 -6.61 -18.88
N ARG A 36 -5.45 -6.07 -17.78
CA ARG A 36 -5.12 -4.63 -17.61
C ARG A 36 -3.79 -4.24 -18.24
N LYS A 37 -3.05 -5.18 -18.80
CA LYS A 37 -1.72 -4.97 -19.40
C LYS A 37 -0.76 -4.26 -18.43
N THR A 38 -0.72 -4.74 -17.21
CA THR A 38 0.14 -4.21 -16.15
C THR A 38 1.61 -4.43 -16.48
N MET A 39 2.44 -3.41 -16.24
CA MET A 39 3.89 -3.49 -16.34
C MET A 39 4.51 -3.56 -14.95
N LEU A 40 5.62 -4.27 -14.85
CA LEU A 40 6.34 -4.51 -13.60
C LEU A 40 7.83 -4.20 -13.73
N TYR A 41 8.43 -3.81 -12.61
CA TYR A 41 9.86 -3.97 -12.37
C TYR A 41 10.07 -5.30 -11.64
N VAL A 42 10.82 -6.21 -12.26
CA VAL A 42 11.00 -7.60 -11.77
C VAL A 42 12.47 -7.89 -11.59
N CYS A 43 12.85 -8.51 -10.48
CA CYS A 43 14.21 -9.00 -10.29
C CYS A 43 14.58 -9.96 -11.44
N SER A 44 15.78 -9.79 -12.02
CA SER A 44 16.25 -10.66 -13.11
C SER A 44 16.44 -12.12 -12.68
N HIS A 45 16.51 -12.39 -11.37
CA HIS A 45 16.54 -13.73 -10.80
C HIS A 45 15.15 -14.34 -10.55
N TYR A 46 14.09 -13.68 -11.01
CA TYR A 46 12.74 -14.26 -10.90
C TYR A 46 12.71 -15.62 -11.62
N PRO A 47 12.13 -16.69 -11.06
CA PRO A 47 11.32 -16.74 -9.84
C PRO A 47 12.07 -17.03 -8.54
N GLU A 48 13.36 -17.32 -8.56
CA GLU A 48 14.16 -17.65 -7.36
C GLU A 48 14.16 -16.49 -6.36
N CYS A 49 14.38 -15.27 -6.85
CA CYS A 49 14.06 -14.04 -6.15
C CYS A 49 12.78 -13.48 -6.74
N ASP A 50 11.71 -13.53 -6.01
CA ASP A 50 10.38 -13.20 -6.54
C ASP A 50 9.98 -11.73 -6.31
N ALA A 51 10.97 -10.86 -6.11
CA ALA A 51 10.73 -9.44 -5.89
C ALA A 51 10.25 -8.74 -7.18
N TYR A 52 9.18 -8.01 -7.07
CA TYR A 52 8.69 -7.12 -8.12
C TYR A 52 7.83 -5.98 -7.55
N VAL A 53 7.55 -4.99 -8.39
CA VAL A 53 6.59 -3.93 -8.11
C VAL A 53 5.94 -3.47 -9.40
N ARG A 54 4.64 -3.19 -9.36
CA ARG A 54 3.92 -2.64 -10.50
C ARG A 54 4.17 -1.14 -10.67
N VAL A 55 3.84 -0.62 -11.83
CA VAL A 55 3.87 0.80 -12.13
C VAL A 55 2.47 1.41 -12.07
N HIS A 56 2.42 2.73 -11.92
CA HIS A 56 1.16 3.46 -12.11
C HIS A 56 0.69 3.31 -13.56
N THR A 57 -0.60 3.08 -13.77
CA THR A 57 -1.20 2.87 -15.09
C THR A 57 -0.83 4.00 -16.05
N GLY A 58 -0.36 3.64 -17.25
CA GLY A 58 0.05 4.58 -18.28
C GLY A 58 1.38 5.28 -18.03
N THR A 59 2.15 4.83 -17.03
CA THR A 59 3.47 5.36 -16.70
C THR A 59 4.49 4.25 -16.55
N ASN A 60 5.75 4.60 -16.37
CA ASN A 60 6.82 3.71 -15.95
C ASN A 60 7.26 3.97 -14.51
N ILE A 61 6.45 4.72 -13.75
CA ILE A 61 6.74 5.10 -12.38
C ILE A 61 6.25 3.99 -11.45
N PRO A 62 7.13 3.39 -10.63
CA PRO A 62 6.72 2.35 -9.70
C PRO A 62 5.79 2.92 -8.62
N VAL A 63 4.81 2.13 -8.21
CA VAL A 63 3.86 2.50 -7.15
C VAL A 63 4.48 2.43 -5.76
N GLY A 64 5.68 1.90 -5.65
CA GLY A 64 6.41 1.76 -4.40
C GLY A 64 7.76 1.10 -4.62
N THR A 65 8.33 0.55 -3.57
CA THR A 65 9.56 -0.25 -3.62
C THR A 65 9.25 -1.69 -4.01
N MET A 66 10.24 -2.37 -4.61
CA MET A 66 10.13 -3.79 -4.91
C MET A 66 9.85 -4.58 -3.64
N ALA A 67 9.01 -5.58 -3.77
CA ALA A 67 8.61 -6.42 -2.66
C ALA A 67 8.67 -7.89 -3.04
N ASP A 68 9.19 -8.72 -2.14
CA ASP A 68 9.04 -10.17 -2.22
C ASP A 68 7.62 -10.58 -1.83
N ARG A 69 7.32 -11.86 -1.94
CA ARG A 69 5.99 -12.39 -1.65
C ARG A 69 5.50 -12.04 -0.23
N LYS A 70 6.38 -12.12 0.74
CA LYS A 70 6.05 -11.82 2.15
C LYS A 70 5.64 -10.36 2.31
N LEU A 71 6.42 -9.44 1.77
CA LEU A 71 6.12 -8.02 1.85
C LEU A 71 4.88 -7.64 1.03
N ARG A 72 4.67 -8.24 -0.13
CA ARG A 72 3.44 -8.03 -0.92
C ARG A 72 2.20 -8.44 -0.15
N LYS A 73 2.23 -9.59 0.54
CA LYS A 73 1.13 -10.03 1.41
C LYS A 73 0.87 -9.05 2.55
N LEU A 74 1.93 -8.58 3.20
CA LEU A 74 1.81 -7.59 4.28
C LEU A 74 1.20 -6.27 3.78
N ARG A 75 1.62 -5.77 2.65
CA ARG A 75 1.05 -4.56 2.05
C ARG A 75 -0.43 -4.74 1.68
N ASN A 76 -0.83 -5.92 1.22
CA ASN A 76 -2.23 -6.25 0.98
C ASN A 76 -3.04 -6.24 2.29
N GLU A 77 -2.49 -6.79 3.37
CA GLU A 77 -3.12 -6.72 4.70
C GLU A 77 -3.24 -5.28 5.22
N VAL A 78 -2.23 -4.44 4.97
CA VAL A 78 -2.31 -3.01 5.28
C VAL A 78 -3.50 -2.37 4.54
N HIS A 79 -3.60 -2.58 3.24
CA HIS A 79 -4.72 -2.06 2.45
C HIS A 79 -6.07 -2.53 2.99
N LYS A 80 -6.19 -3.81 3.34
CA LYS A 80 -7.41 -4.38 3.88
C LYS A 80 -7.87 -3.68 5.16
N HIS A 81 -6.98 -3.50 6.13
CA HIS A 81 -7.32 -2.91 7.43
C HIS A 81 -7.42 -1.38 7.38
N PHE A 82 -6.54 -0.73 6.65
CA PHE A 82 -6.54 0.71 6.47
C PHE A 82 -7.77 1.19 5.70
N SER A 83 -8.14 0.50 4.62
CA SER A 83 -9.29 0.86 3.80
C SER A 83 -10.62 0.78 4.53
N LYS A 84 -10.74 -0.03 5.57
CA LYS A 84 -11.95 -0.08 6.41
C LYS A 84 -12.25 1.25 7.09
N LEU A 85 -11.23 2.00 7.49
CA LEU A 85 -11.37 3.30 8.13
C LEU A 85 -12.07 4.32 7.22
N ILE A 86 -11.88 4.18 5.91
CA ILE A 86 -12.49 5.03 4.90
C ILE A 86 -13.86 4.47 4.48
N ARG A 87 -13.91 3.19 4.16
CA ARG A 87 -15.09 2.52 3.60
C ARG A 87 -16.29 2.53 4.56
N ASP A 88 -16.05 2.42 5.85
CA ASP A 88 -17.09 2.39 6.87
C ASP A 88 -17.42 3.79 7.41
N ASP A 89 -17.08 4.83 6.67
CA ASP A 89 -17.38 6.25 6.96
C ASP A 89 -16.84 6.77 8.29
N TYR A 90 -15.81 6.12 8.83
CA TYR A 90 -15.15 6.58 10.05
C TYR A 90 -14.22 7.76 9.78
N MET A 91 -13.48 7.69 8.68
CA MET A 91 -12.60 8.76 8.22
C MET A 91 -12.87 9.06 6.74
N THR A 92 -12.72 10.31 6.35
CA THR A 92 -12.55 10.65 4.95
C THR A 92 -11.19 10.13 4.45
N LYS A 93 -11.03 10.01 3.16
CA LYS A 93 -9.74 9.61 2.57
C LYS A 93 -8.61 10.53 3.02
N GLN A 94 -8.84 11.84 3.04
CA GLN A 94 -7.86 12.83 3.50
C GLN A 94 -7.50 12.63 4.96
N GLU A 95 -8.47 12.46 5.84
CA GLU A 95 -8.26 12.21 7.27
C GLU A 95 -7.45 10.92 7.50
N ALA A 96 -7.77 9.85 6.78
CA ALA A 96 -7.08 8.59 6.89
C ALA A 96 -5.60 8.70 6.50
N TYR A 97 -5.29 9.40 5.42
CA TYR A 97 -3.90 9.61 5.00
C TYR A 97 -3.15 10.58 5.92
N GLN A 98 -3.82 11.56 6.50
CA GLN A 98 -3.24 12.40 7.56
C GLN A 98 -2.91 11.58 8.81
N TRP A 99 -3.82 10.71 9.21
CA TRP A 99 -3.61 9.78 10.32
C TRP A 99 -2.42 8.85 10.05
N LEU A 100 -2.35 8.28 8.85
CA LEU A 100 -1.23 7.42 8.42
C LEU A 100 0.10 8.18 8.46
N ALA A 101 0.15 9.39 7.94
CA ALA A 101 1.34 10.23 7.96
C ALA A 101 1.81 10.52 9.39
N GLY A 102 0.89 10.85 10.28
CA GLY A 102 1.17 11.05 11.71
C GLY A 102 1.74 9.79 12.37
N LEU A 103 1.17 8.63 12.06
CA LEU A 103 1.63 7.34 12.58
C LEU A 103 3.05 7.00 12.10
N LEU A 104 3.35 7.29 10.86
CA LEU A 104 4.67 7.03 10.26
C LEU A 104 5.71 8.12 10.59
N GLY A 105 5.29 9.26 11.13
CA GLY A 105 6.17 10.40 11.34
C GLY A 105 6.71 10.99 10.05
N ALA A 106 5.97 10.92 8.96
CA ALA A 106 6.36 11.35 7.62
C ALA A 106 5.39 12.40 7.06
N PRO A 107 5.83 13.27 6.11
CA PRO A 107 4.91 14.12 5.38
C PRO A 107 3.84 13.31 4.64
N GLN A 108 2.63 13.85 4.53
CA GLN A 108 1.52 13.14 3.90
C GLN A 108 1.82 12.68 2.47
N ARG A 109 2.57 13.47 1.71
CA ARG A 109 3.02 13.12 0.35
C ARG A 109 3.93 11.89 0.28
N GLU A 110 4.55 11.52 1.39
CA GLU A 110 5.45 10.36 1.50
C GLU A 110 4.77 9.16 2.19
N ALA A 111 3.57 9.34 2.70
CA ALA A 111 2.81 8.31 3.40
C ALA A 111 2.08 7.39 2.41
N HIS A 112 2.84 6.58 1.67
CA HIS A 112 2.32 5.62 0.70
C HIS A 112 2.56 4.19 1.17
N ILE A 113 1.52 3.37 1.14
CA ILE A 113 1.58 1.95 1.56
C ILE A 113 2.62 1.18 0.73
N GLY A 114 2.75 1.50 -0.55
CA GLY A 114 3.73 0.89 -1.45
C GLY A 114 5.20 1.09 -1.06
N TYR A 115 5.51 1.97 -0.11
CA TYR A 115 6.87 2.23 0.39
C TYR A 115 7.11 1.63 1.77
N LEU A 116 6.11 1.02 2.40
CA LEU A 116 6.24 0.46 3.73
C LEU A 116 7.13 -0.78 3.75
N SER A 117 8.07 -0.81 4.69
CA SER A 117 8.82 -2.02 5.06
C SER A 117 7.93 -2.99 5.84
N GLU A 118 8.40 -4.20 6.07
CA GLU A 118 7.69 -5.18 6.92
C GLU A 118 7.37 -4.62 8.31
N TYR A 119 8.32 -3.94 8.92
CA TYR A 119 8.16 -3.32 10.24
C TYR A 119 7.00 -2.32 10.25
N TYR A 120 6.98 -1.39 9.31
CA TYR A 120 5.91 -0.39 9.22
C TYR A 120 4.58 -0.98 8.78
N CYS A 121 4.58 -1.99 7.93
CA CYS A 121 3.36 -2.73 7.60
C CYS A 121 2.69 -3.30 8.86
N ASN A 122 3.45 -3.96 9.72
CA ASN A 122 2.94 -4.53 10.95
C ASN A 122 2.39 -3.46 11.91
N ILE A 123 3.07 -2.33 12.03
CA ILE A 123 2.59 -1.19 12.83
C ILE A 123 1.26 -0.67 12.29
N VAL A 124 1.17 -0.43 10.98
CA VAL A 124 -0.05 0.12 10.36
C VAL A 124 -1.21 -0.86 10.47
N ILE A 125 -0.97 -2.14 10.29
CA ILE A 125 -2.00 -3.18 10.46
C ILE A 125 -2.55 -3.15 11.89
N GLU A 126 -1.67 -3.19 12.88
CA GLU A 126 -2.04 -3.22 14.29
C GLU A 126 -2.78 -1.96 14.71
N GLU A 127 -2.26 -0.79 14.37
CA GLU A 127 -2.87 0.48 14.72
C GLU A 127 -4.20 0.72 13.98
N SER A 128 -4.31 0.27 12.74
CA SER A 128 -5.57 0.32 11.98
C SER A 128 -6.66 -0.53 12.64
N LYS A 129 -6.31 -1.72 13.12
CA LYS A 129 -7.24 -2.58 13.87
C LYS A 129 -7.71 -1.93 15.16
N LYS A 130 -6.78 -1.35 15.93
CA LYS A 130 -7.11 -0.64 17.18
C LYS A 130 -8.02 0.55 16.94
N GLU A 131 -7.74 1.33 15.91
CA GLU A 131 -8.52 2.49 15.52
C GLU A 131 -9.94 2.10 15.11
N TYR A 132 -10.07 1.03 14.34
CA TYR A 132 -11.37 0.50 13.92
C TYR A 132 -12.19 -0.03 15.10
N GLU A 133 -11.55 -0.70 16.06
CA GLU A 133 -12.22 -1.16 17.29
C GLU A 133 -12.72 0.00 18.15
N ARG A 134 -11.94 1.10 18.24
CA ARG A 134 -12.39 2.34 18.89
C ARG A 134 -13.64 2.91 18.22
N TYR A 135 -13.64 2.94 16.92
CA TYR A 135 -14.80 3.39 16.14
C TYR A 135 -16.05 2.57 16.44
N LEU A 136 -15.93 1.24 16.39
CA LEU A 136 -17.03 0.34 16.70
C LEU A 136 -17.56 0.50 18.13
N ARG A 137 -16.66 0.70 19.08
CA ARG A 137 -17.02 0.92 20.49
C ARG A 137 -17.81 2.21 20.67
N LYS A 138 -17.32 3.32 20.12
CA LYS A 138 -18.02 4.60 20.14
C LYS A 138 -19.40 4.53 19.48
N LYS A 139 -19.50 3.80 18.38
CA LYS A 139 -20.75 3.58 17.68
C LYS A 139 -21.76 2.81 18.54
N ARG A 140 -21.31 1.78 19.28
CA ARG A 140 -22.17 1.04 20.22
C ARG A 140 -22.63 1.90 21.40
N GLU A 141 -21.72 2.67 21.98
CA GLU A 141 -22.01 3.60 23.09
C GLU A 141 -23.05 4.64 22.66
N ARG A 142 -22.92 5.20 21.46
CA ARG A 142 -23.89 6.17 20.91
C ARG A 142 -25.28 5.53 20.74
N LYS A 143 -25.37 4.32 20.20
CA LYS A 143 -26.64 3.59 20.06
C LYS A 143 -27.27 3.28 21.42
N ASN A 144 -26.49 2.88 22.40
CA ASN A 144 -26.97 2.62 23.75
C ASN A 144 -27.50 3.89 24.43
N PHE A 145 -26.81 5.01 24.25
CA PHE A 145 -27.25 6.31 24.75
C PHE A 145 -28.57 6.74 24.11
N GLU A 146 -28.69 6.63 22.80
CA GLU A 146 -29.93 6.95 22.07
C GLU A 146 -31.10 6.08 22.53
N ARG A 147 -30.91 4.77 22.73
CA ARG A 147 -31.92 3.87 23.29
C ARG A 147 -32.36 4.28 24.69
N SER A 148 -31.41 4.63 25.56
CA SER A 148 -31.72 5.09 26.91
C SER A 148 -32.52 6.40 26.90
N ALA A 149 -32.18 7.33 26.02
CA ALA A 149 -32.91 8.59 25.86
C ALA A 149 -34.33 8.39 25.35
N LEU A 150 -34.57 7.39 24.50
CA LEU A 150 -35.92 7.07 23.99
C LEU A 150 -36.77 6.30 25.01
N ALA A 151 -36.17 5.65 26.00
CA ALA A 151 -36.85 4.83 27.02
C ALA A 151 -37.28 5.66 28.25
N SER A 152 -36.83 6.92 28.37
CA SER A 152 -37.21 7.79 29.51
C SER A 152 -38.38 8.72 29.17
#